data_4c6f468758179e2ef1ea15cdd6e00e21
#
_entry.id   4c6f468758179e2ef1ea15cdd6e00e21
#
_cell.length_a   1.000
_cell.length_b   1.000
_cell.length_c   1.000
_cell.angle_alpha   90.00
_cell.angle_beta   90.00
_cell.angle_gamma   90.00
#
_symmetry.space_group_name_H-M   'P 1'
#
loop_
_entity.id
_entity.type
_entity.pdbx_description
1 polymer ?
#
loop_
_entity_poly.entity_id
_entity_poly.type
_entity_poly.pdbx_seq_one_letter_code
_entity_poly.pdbx_strand_id
1 'polypeptide(L)'
;QDYKIKKSLNIICFNNNQKLGNGFVIPAGPLRENLKSLKDAQIILINEKKDLKFEEKILNINKKLKIFYSSYRPLNLENFRGKKLMAIAAIGNPINFFELLKRNNLTLEEEKIYPDHYEFKKKEINNLIKYAEENNYHLIMTEKDYFKLKEICENELDYLKVSLEIENFENFKKIIRS
;
A
#
# COMPACT_ATOMS: atom_id res chain seq x y z
N GLN A 1 -7.97 4.53 16.42
CA GLN A 1 -7.47 3.62 17.45
C GLN A 1 -8.46 3.59 18.59
N ASP A 2 -8.84 2.38 19.00
CA ASP A 2 -9.80 2.22 20.10
C ASP A 2 -9.05 2.01 21.42
N TYR A 3 -9.09 2.99 22.28
CA TYR A 3 -8.45 2.95 23.61
C TYR A 3 -9.27 2.17 24.64
N LYS A 4 -10.50 1.77 24.33
CA LYS A 4 -11.38 0.99 25.22
C LYS A 4 -11.03 -0.50 25.19
N ILE A 5 -10.32 -0.96 24.16
CA ILE A 5 -9.93 -2.37 24.00
C ILE A 5 -8.56 -2.59 24.63
N LYS A 6 -8.48 -3.52 25.58
CA LYS A 6 -7.19 -4.01 26.10
C LYS A 6 -6.52 -4.84 25.02
N LYS A 7 -5.41 -4.35 24.49
CA LYS A 7 -4.64 -5.02 23.41
C LYS A 7 -3.61 -5.94 24.05
N SER A 8 -3.55 -7.18 23.59
CA SER A 8 -2.49 -8.14 23.94
C SER A 8 -1.21 -7.89 23.16
N LEU A 9 -1.33 -7.35 21.93
CA LEU A 9 -0.21 -7.07 21.03
C LEU A 9 -0.45 -5.77 20.26
N ASN A 10 0.55 -4.90 20.25
CA ASN A 10 0.54 -3.67 19.44
C ASN A 10 1.55 -3.80 18.30
N ILE A 11 1.05 -3.82 17.06
CA ILE A 11 1.86 -3.78 15.84
C ILE A 11 1.70 -2.40 15.23
N ILE A 12 2.82 -1.70 15.00
CA ILE A 12 2.82 -0.41 14.32
C ILE A 12 3.43 -0.56 12.95
N CYS A 13 2.68 -0.12 11.94
CA CYS A 13 3.12 -0.17 10.55
C CYS A 13 3.66 1.18 10.09
N PHE A 14 4.81 1.15 9.42
CA PHE A 14 5.38 2.31 8.75
C PHE A 14 5.52 2.07 7.26
N ASN A 15 5.19 3.09 6.48
CA ASN A 15 5.57 3.16 5.09
C ASN A 15 6.99 3.74 5.00
N ASN A 16 7.91 3.05 4.33
CA ASN A 16 9.31 3.47 4.26
C ASN A 16 9.51 4.83 3.54
N ASN A 17 8.65 5.17 2.58
CA ASN A 17 8.73 6.45 1.88
C ASN A 17 8.32 7.63 2.77
N GLN A 18 7.33 7.43 3.64
CA GLN A 18 6.79 8.45 4.54
C GLN A 18 7.52 8.45 5.90
N LYS A 19 7.88 7.26 6.42
CA LYS A 19 8.51 7.07 7.74
C LYS A 19 7.83 7.89 8.84
N LEU A 20 8.59 8.78 9.47
CA LEU A 20 8.09 9.70 10.49
C LEU A 20 7.63 11.04 9.91
N GLY A 21 7.87 11.28 8.60
CA GLY A 21 7.66 12.60 8.01
C GLY A 21 8.43 13.68 8.77
N ASN A 22 7.73 14.75 9.13
CA ASN A 22 8.26 15.82 9.97
C ASN A 22 8.23 15.52 11.49
N GLY A 23 7.77 14.33 11.89
CA GLY A 23 7.69 13.90 13.29
C GLY A 23 6.48 14.40 14.09
N PHE A 24 5.60 15.18 13.45
CA PHE A 24 4.40 15.71 14.09
C PHE A 24 3.16 14.83 13.85
N VAL A 25 2.20 14.94 14.75
CA VAL A 25 0.90 14.27 14.66
C VAL A 25 -0.06 15.10 13.82
N ILE A 26 -1.02 14.45 13.19
CA ILE A 26 -2.11 15.10 12.44
C ILE A 26 -2.79 16.18 13.33
N PRO A 27 -3.04 17.40 12.81
CA PRO A 27 -2.93 17.81 11.40
C PRO A 27 -1.55 18.38 11.00
N ALA A 28 -0.62 18.57 11.95
CA ALA A 28 0.68 19.20 11.71
C ALA A 28 1.70 18.30 10.98
N GLY A 29 1.47 16.99 10.96
CA GLY A 29 2.32 16.00 10.32
C GLY A 29 1.58 14.69 10.04
N PRO A 30 2.28 13.68 9.50
CA PRO A 30 1.65 12.45 9.03
C PRO A 30 1.37 11.42 10.12
N LEU A 31 1.87 11.61 11.33
CA LEU A 31 1.74 10.64 12.39
C LEU A 31 0.30 10.64 12.96
N ARG A 32 -0.24 9.48 13.20
CA ARG A 32 -1.55 9.32 13.87
C ARG A 32 -1.43 9.44 15.39
N GLU A 33 -0.26 9.14 15.93
CA GLU A 33 0.08 9.24 17.36
C GLU A 33 1.50 9.75 17.56
N ASN A 34 1.77 10.28 18.75
CA ASN A 34 3.10 10.69 19.13
C ASN A 34 4.05 9.47 19.17
N LEU A 35 5.32 9.67 18.84
CA LEU A 35 6.34 8.61 18.87
C LEU A 35 6.51 7.94 20.24
N LYS A 36 6.05 8.58 21.31
CA LYS A 36 6.03 7.96 22.64
C LYS A 36 5.19 6.69 22.70
N SER A 37 4.18 6.53 21.81
CA SER A 37 3.37 5.31 21.69
C SER A 37 4.18 4.08 21.28
N LEU A 38 5.37 4.26 20.71
CA LEU A 38 6.30 3.16 20.43
C LEU A 38 6.78 2.42 21.69
N LYS A 39 6.68 3.05 22.87
CA LYS A 39 7.02 2.40 24.15
C LYS A 39 6.10 1.23 24.47
N ASP A 40 4.85 1.29 24.00
CA ASP A 40 3.81 0.29 24.25
C ASP A 40 3.68 -0.72 23.09
N ALA A 41 4.48 -0.55 22.04
CA ALA A 41 4.50 -1.46 20.91
C ALA A 41 5.46 -2.65 21.15
N GLN A 42 5.13 -3.79 20.57
CA GLN A 42 5.97 -4.99 20.57
C GLN A 42 6.60 -5.22 19.19
N ILE A 43 5.86 -4.91 18.13
CA ILE A 43 6.29 -5.15 16.76
C ILE A 43 6.19 -3.88 15.94
N ILE A 44 7.21 -3.65 15.12
CA ILE A 44 7.21 -2.68 14.02
C ILE A 44 7.23 -3.45 12.72
N LEU A 45 6.31 -3.13 11.82
CA LEU A 45 6.30 -3.63 10.45
C LEU A 45 6.60 -2.47 9.50
N ILE A 46 7.71 -2.56 8.78
CA ILE A 46 8.13 -1.53 7.82
C ILE A 46 7.84 -2.07 6.42
N ASN A 47 7.01 -1.35 5.65
CA ASN A 47 6.76 -1.72 4.28
C ASN A 47 7.88 -1.19 3.38
N GLU A 48 8.46 -2.07 2.58
CA GLU A 48 9.55 -1.90 1.62
C GLU A 48 10.98 -2.02 2.20
N LYS A 49 11.96 -1.32 1.59
CA LYS A 49 13.40 -1.55 1.78
C LYS A 49 13.88 -1.28 3.20
N LYS A 50 14.86 -2.08 3.61
CA LYS A 50 15.56 -1.92 4.87
C LYS A 50 16.24 -0.56 4.99
N ASP A 51 16.06 0.11 6.15
CA ASP A 51 16.68 1.40 6.48
C ASP A 51 17.21 1.36 7.92
N LEU A 52 18.52 1.12 8.03
CA LEU A 52 19.20 1.00 9.30
C LEU A 52 19.15 2.30 10.15
N LYS A 53 19.16 3.47 9.50
CA LYS A 53 19.06 4.76 10.22
C LYS A 53 17.67 4.94 10.83
N PHE A 54 16.66 4.45 10.14
CA PHE A 54 15.28 4.48 10.63
C PHE A 54 15.08 3.46 11.76
N GLU A 55 15.64 2.25 11.62
CA GLU A 55 15.63 1.24 12.69
C GLU A 55 16.27 1.79 13.97
N GLU A 56 17.46 2.41 13.86
CA GLU A 56 18.17 2.99 14.99
C GLU A 56 17.33 4.04 15.72
N LYS A 57 16.67 4.95 14.98
CA LYS A 57 15.77 5.95 15.57
C LYS A 57 14.63 5.32 16.36
N ILE A 58 14.03 4.26 15.84
CA ILE A 58 12.95 3.53 16.51
C ILE A 58 13.46 2.81 17.74
N LEU A 59 14.58 2.10 17.63
CA LEU A 59 15.17 1.32 18.71
C LEU A 59 15.72 2.21 19.85
N ASN A 60 16.11 3.45 19.56
CA ASN A 60 16.47 4.43 20.59
C ASN A 60 15.28 4.82 21.48
N ILE A 61 14.05 4.71 20.97
CA ILE A 61 12.82 4.96 21.76
C ILE A 61 12.44 3.73 22.59
N ASN A 62 12.55 2.54 22.00
CA ASN A 62 12.25 1.28 22.67
C ASN A 62 13.12 0.14 22.13
N LYS A 63 14.13 -0.25 22.90
CA LYS A 63 15.08 -1.32 22.53
C LYS A 63 14.47 -2.74 22.47
N LYS A 64 13.26 -2.92 23.00
CA LYS A 64 12.56 -4.22 23.02
C LYS A 64 11.76 -4.49 21.76
N LEU A 65 11.61 -3.50 20.88
CA LEU A 65 10.86 -3.64 19.65
C LEU A 65 11.46 -4.72 18.73
N LYS A 66 10.57 -5.51 18.14
CA LYS A 66 10.94 -6.43 17.06
C LYS A 66 10.56 -5.77 15.73
N ILE A 67 11.54 -5.61 14.85
CA ILE A 67 11.36 -4.98 13.55
C ILE A 67 11.29 -6.05 12.49
N PHE A 68 10.26 -5.99 11.65
CA PHE A 68 10.05 -6.83 10.48
C PHE A 68 9.85 -5.95 9.26
N TYR A 69 10.23 -6.49 8.11
CA TYR A 69 10.02 -5.86 6.82
C TYR A 69 8.95 -6.59 6.05
N SER A 70 8.21 -5.84 5.24
CA SER A 70 7.19 -6.41 4.36
C SER A 70 7.27 -5.79 2.97
N SER A 71 6.81 -6.53 1.97
CA SER A 71 6.69 -6.06 0.60
C SER A 71 5.43 -6.61 -0.05
N TYR A 72 4.94 -5.93 -1.07
CA TYR A 72 3.85 -6.45 -1.89
C TYR A 72 4.41 -7.29 -3.04
N ARG A 73 3.94 -8.54 -3.13
CA ARG A 73 4.22 -9.43 -4.25
C ARG A 73 3.01 -9.51 -5.16
N PRO A 74 3.13 -9.11 -6.42
CA PRO A 74 2.08 -9.32 -7.41
C PRO A 74 1.84 -10.81 -7.67
N LEU A 75 0.57 -11.19 -7.87
CA LEU A 75 0.16 -12.59 -8.03
C LEU A 75 -0.33 -12.92 -9.46
N ASN A 76 -0.65 -11.91 -10.28
CA ASN A 76 -1.25 -12.09 -11.60
C ASN A 76 -0.53 -11.29 -12.70
N LEU A 77 0.79 -11.13 -12.59
CA LEU A 77 1.61 -10.36 -13.57
C LEU A 77 1.48 -10.88 -14.99
N GLU A 78 1.33 -12.20 -15.16
CA GLU A 78 1.26 -12.84 -16.48
C GLU A 78 0.07 -12.33 -17.32
N ASN A 79 -1.00 -11.89 -16.67
CA ASN A 79 -2.16 -11.31 -17.34
C ASN A 79 -1.84 -9.98 -18.05
N PHE A 80 -0.74 -9.32 -17.67
CA PHE A 80 -0.39 -7.97 -18.11
C PHE A 80 0.90 -7.91 -18.93
N ARG A 81 1.66 -9.00 -19.02
CA ARG A 81 2.89 -9.04 -19.82
C ARG A 81 2.61 -8.78 -21.29
N GLY A 82 3.45 -7.95 -21.92
CA GLY A 82 3.32 -7.58 -23.32
C GLY A 82 2.18 -6.62 -23.65
N LYS A 83 1.38 -6.21 -22.65
CA LYS A 83 0.33 -5.20 -22.81
C LYS A 83 0.88 -3.81 -22.50
N LYS A 84 0.39 -2.80 -23.20
CA LYS A 84 0.58 -1.40 -22.87
C LYS A 84 -0.47 -1.01 -21.84
N LEU A 85 -0.06 -0.60 -20.65
CA LEU A 85 -0.96 -0.37 -19.52
C LEU A 85 -1.28 1.12 -19.36
N MET A 86 -2.57 1.41 -19.10
CA MET A 86 -3.00 2.63 -18.47
C MET A 86 -3.41 2.29 -17.03
N ALA A 87 -2.66 2.81 -16.05
CA ALA A 87 -2.90 2.53 -14.65
C ALA A 87 -3.65 3.67 -13.97
N ILE A 88 -4.70 3.33 -13.24
CA ILE A 88 -5.46 4.30 -12.43
C ILE A 88 -5.39 3.91 -10.95
N ALA A 89 -5.32 4.90 -10.07
CA ALA A 89 -5.31 4.67 -8.63
C ALA A 89 -5.97 5.82 -7.86
N ALA A 90 -6.90 5.45 -6.96
CA ALA A 90 -7.60 6.34 -6.03
C ALA A 90 -7.33 5.91 -4.57
N ILE A 91 -6.06 5.83 -4.22
CA ILE A 91 -5.55 5.40 -2.91
C ILE A 91 -4.59 6.43 -2.33
N GLY A 92 -4.36 6.41 -1.02
CA GLY A 92 -3.50 7.37 -0.32
C GLY A 92 -2.03 7.42 -0.77
N ASN A 93 -1.52 6.37 -1.43
CA ASN A 93 -0.17 6.37 -2.01
C ASN A 93 -0.16 5.69 -3.39
N PRO A 94 -0.62 6.37 -4.43
CA PRO A 94 -0.70 5.81 -5.79
C PRO A 94 0.67 5.53 -6.41
N ILE A 95 1.69 6.30 -6.04
CA ILE A 95 3.06 6.14 -6.58
C ILE A 95 3.61 4.74 -6.32
N ASN A 96 3.37 4.18 -5.14
CA ASN A 96 3.83 2.82 -4.83
C ASN A 96 3.21 1.76 -5.75
N PHE A 97 1.95 1.96 -6.17
CA PHE A 97 1.30 1.07 -7.12
C PHE A 97 1.96 1.15 -8.51
N PHE A 98 2.20 2.34 -9.03
CA PHE A 98 2.86 2.52 -10.32
C PHE A 98 4.30 2.01 -10.32
N GLU A 99 5.05 2.29 -9.25
CA GLU A 99 6.39 1.74 -9.08
C GLU A 99 6.39 0.21 -9.01
N LEU A 100 5.39 -0.40 -8.37
CA LEU A 100 5.27 -1.86 -8.32
C LEU A 100 5.08 -2.45 -9.73
N LEU A 101 4.27 -1.83 -10.59
CA LEU A 101 4.11 -2.23 -11.98
C LEU A 101 5.44 -2.11 -12.75
N LYS A 102 6.11 -0.96 -12.64
CA LYS A 102 7.40 -0.69 -13.32
C LYS A 102 8.51 -1.64 -12.87
N ARG A 103 8.64 -1.89 -11.57
CA ARG A 103 9.65 -2.83 -11.01
C ARG A 103 9.46 -4.27 -11.49
N ASN A 104 8.25 -4.64 -11.91
CA ASN A 104 7.93 -5.94 -12.48
C ASN A 104 8.00 -5.96 -14.01
N ASN A 105 8.64 -4.95 -14.61
CA ASN A 105 8.87 -4.83 -16.07
C ASN A 105 7.56 -4.82 -16.88
N LEU A 106 6.48 -4.27 -16.34
CA LEU A 106 5.26 -4.01 -17.07
C LEU A 106 5.37 -2.68 -17.83
N THR A 107 4.85 -2.62 -19.04
CA THR A 107 4.88 -1.43 -19.90
C THR A 107 3.76 -0.47 -19.49
N LEU A 108 4.12 0.52 -18.70
CA LEU A 108 3.17 1.54 -18.19
C LEU A 108 3.29 2.80 -19.06
N GLU A 109 2.26 3.04 -19.89
CA GLU A 109 2.21 4.17 -20.83
C GLU A 109 1.54 5.39 -20.20
N GLU A 110 0.52 5.17 -19.34
CA GLU A 110 -0.22 6.27 -18.72
C GLU A 110 -0.54 5.98 -17.26
N GLU A 111 -0.40 7.02 -16.42
CA GLU A 111 -0.71 6.99 -14.99
C GLU A 111 -1.78 8.04 -14.67
N LYS A 112 -2.89 7.62 -14.09
CA LYS A 112 -3.96 8.53 -13.64
C LYS A 112 -4.14 8.44 -12.13
N ILE A 113 -3.89 9.55 -11.46
CA ILE A 113 -4.03 9.68 -10.01
C ILE A 113 -5.35 10.38 -9.70
N TYR A 114 -6.11 9.77 -8.79
CA TYR A 114 -7.31 10.35 -8.22
C TYR A 114 -7.13 10.57 -6.71
N PRO A 115 -7.89 11.48 -6.10
CA PRO A 115 -7.88 11.64 -4.65
C PRO A 115 -8.16 10.32 -3.92
N ASP A 116 -7.59 10.13 -2.73
CA ASP A 116 -7.91 8.95 -1.91
C ASP A 116 -9.42 8.90 -1.62
N HIS A 117 -9.98 7.70 -1.72
CA HIS A 117 -11.43 7.47 -1.60
C HIS A 117 -12.29 8.14 -2.68
N TYR A 118 -11.72 8.47 -3.84
CA TYR A 118 -12.49 9.02 -4.95
C TYR A 118 -13.64 8.09 -5.34
N GLU A 119 -14.82 8.69 -5.54
CA GLU A 119 -16.03 7.99 -5.98
C GLU A 119 -16.23 8.24 -7.48
N PHE A 120 -15.85 7.24 -8.27
CA PHE A 120 -16.04 7.29 -9.72
C PHE A 120 -17.51 7.20 -10.08
N LYS A 121 -17.92 7.99 -11.07
CA LYS A 121 -19.23 7.84 -11.69
C LYS A 121 -19.17 6.84 -12.85
N LYS A 122 -20.24 6.08 -13.09
CA LYS A 122 -20.34 5.11 -14.21
C LYS A 122 -19.89 5.70 -15.54
N LYS A 123 -20.35 6.93 -15.88
CA LYS A 123 -19.97 7.63 -17.10
C LYS A 123 -18.47 7.90 -17.20
N GLU A 124 -17.84 8.25 -16.09
CA GLU A 124 -16.40 8.55 -16.03
C GLU A 124 -15.57 7.29 -16.30
N ILE A 125 -15.93 6.16 -15.68
CA ILE A 125 -15.25 4.88 -15.90
C ILE A 125 -15.43 4.41 -17.35
N ASN A 126 -16.64 4.51 -17.90
CA ASN A 126 -16.88 4.15 -19.30
C ASN A 126 -16.03 5.01 -20.25
N ASN A 127 -15.85 6.30 -19.96
CA ASN A 127 -14.98 7.17 -20.75
C ASN A 127 -13.50 6.74 -20.63
N LEU A 128 -13.05 6.33 -19.44
CA LEU A 128 -11.67 5.83 -19.23
C LEU A 128 -11.42 4.53 -19.99
N ILE A 129 -12.39 3.62 -19.98
CA ILE A 129 -12.33 2.36 -20.72
C ILE A 129 -12.24 2.65 -22.23
N LYS A 130 -13.15 3.47 -22.74
CA LYS A 130 -13.17 3.87 -24.15
C LYS A 130 -11.85 4.53 -24.57
N TYR A 131 -11.33 5.45 -23.76
CA TYR A 131 -10.04 6.09 -24.00
C TYR A 131 -8.89 5.08 -24.05
N ALA A 132 -8.89 4.10 -23.12
CA ALA A 132 -7.88 3.05 -23.12
C ALA A 132 -7.96 2.19 -24.41
N GLU A 133 -9.15 1.80 -24.82
CA GLU A 133 -9.40 1.04 -26.06
C GLU A 133 -8.91 1.80 -27.30
N GLU A 134 -9.28 3.07 -27.43
CA GLU A 134 -8.89 3.95 -28.56
C GLU A 134 -7.37 4.10 -28.70
N ASN A 135 -6.62 4.01 -27.57
CA ASN A 135 -5.17 4.10 -27.54
C ASN A 135 -4.45 2.74 -27.50
N ASN A 136 -5.17 1.64 -27.60
CA ASN A 136 -4.67 0.28 -27.43
C ASN A 136 -3.97 0.08 -26.06
N TYR A 137 -4.49 0.70 -25.02
CA TYR A 137 -4.06 0.49 -23.65
C TYR A 137 -4.96 -0.52 -22.94
N HIS A 138 -4.37 -1.27 -22.03
CA HIS A 138 -5.09 -2.14 -21.11
C HIS A 138 -5.25 -1.42 -19.78
N LEU A 139 -6.49 -1.18 -19.36
CA LEU A 139 -6.78 -0.47 -18.11
C LEU A 139 -6.51 -1.40 -16.91
N ILE A 140 -5.69 -0.92 -15.99
CA ILE A 140 -5.36 -1.64 -14.74
C ILE A 140 -5.52 -0.71 -13.53
N MET A 141 -5.97 -1.28 -12.43
CA MET A 141 -6.16 -0.53 -11.18
C MET A 141 -5.71 -1.32 -9.94
N THR A 142 -5.80 -0.68 -8.78
CA THR A 142 -5.60 -1.39 -7.51
C THR A 142 -6.79 -2.30 -7.20
N GLU A 143 -6.56 -3.37 -6.43
CA GLU A 143 -7.63 -4.26 -5.98
C GLU A 143 -8.71 -3.52 -5.18
N LYS A 144 -8.32 -2.52 -4.35
CA LYS A 144 -9.24 -1.67 -3.60
C LYS A 144 -10.18 -0.88 -4.51
N ASP A 145 -9.64 -0.29 -5.58
CA ASP A 145 -10.41 0.50 -6.53
C ASP A 145 -11.33 -0.39 -7.38
N TYR A 146 -10.83 -1.56 -7.80
CA TYR A 146 -11.62 -2.56 -8.51
C TYR A 146 -12.88 -2.96 -7.74
N PHE A 147 -12.77 -3.29 -6.44
CA PHE A 147 -13.93 -3.70 -5.65
C PHE A 147 -14.97 -2.61 -5.46
N LYS A 148 -14.60 -1.34 -5.52
CA LYS A 148 -15.55 -0.22 -5.53
C LYS A 148 -16.24 -0.07 -6.88
N LEU A 149 -15.51 -0.30 -7.98
CA LEU A 149 -15.96 -0.03 -9.33
C LEU A 149 -16.81 -1.16 -9.93
N LYS A 150 -16.53 -2.41 -9.56
CA LYS A 150 -17.27 -3.57 -10.10
C LYS A 150 -18.78 -3.55 -9.82
N GLU A 151 -19.22 -2.78 -8.81
CA GLU A 151 -20.63 -2.64 -8.46
C GLU A 151 -21.37 -1.65 -9.39
N ILE A 152 -20.63 -0.75 -10.04
CA ILE A 152 -21.17 0.32 -10.89
C ILE A 152 -20.80 0.18 -12.36
N CYS A 153 -19.88 -0.72 -12.70
CA CYS A 153 -19.39 -0.96 -14.04
C CYS A 153 -19.75 -2.37 -14.51
N GLU A 154 -20.36 -2.46 -15.69
CA GLU A 154 -20.75 -3.73 -16.32
C GLU A 154 -19.61 -4.34 -17.15
N ASN A 155 -18.59 -3.54 -17.49
CA ASN A 155 -17.44 -3.98 -18.26
C ASN A 155 -16.46 -4.76 -17.39
N GLU A 156 -15.71 -5.67 -17.99
CA GLU A 156 -14.58 -6.30 -17.32
C GLU A 156 -13.51 -5.26 -17.02
N LEU A 157 -13.19 -5.15 -15.74
CA LEU A 157 -12.10 -4.32 -15.24
C LEU A 157 -11.00 -5.24 -14.71
N ASP A 158 -9.75 -4.88 -14.99
CA ASP A 158 -8.61 -5.64 -14.49
C ASP A 158 -7.89 -4.92 -13.35
N TYR A 159 -7.39 -5.70 -12.41
CA TYR A 159 -6.64 -5.19 -11.27
C TYR A 159 -5.40 -6.01 -10.97
N LEU A 160 -4.40 -5.35 -10.39
CA LEU A 160 -3.24 -6.04 -9.89
C LEU A 160 -3.57 -6.69 -8.54
N LYS A 161 -3.58 -8.02 -8.54
CA LYS A 161 -3.69 -8.80 -7.30
C LYS A 161 -2.35 -8.85 -6.61
N VAL A 162 -2.34 -8.55 -5.30
CA VAL A 162 -1.10 -8.54 -4.51
C VAL A 162 -1.25 -9.35 -3.22
N SER A 163 -0.14 -9.92 -2.76
CA SER A 163 0.00 -10.51 -1.44
C SER A 163 1.03 -9.73 -0.64
N LEU A 164 0.77 -9.53 0.65
CA LEU A 164 1.76 -8.98 1.57
C LEU A 164 2.70 -10.10 2.02
N GLU A 165 3.97 -9.98 1.73
CA GLU A 165 5.02 -10.86 2.22
C GLU A 165 5.77 -10.20 3.38
N ILE A 166 6.00 -10.95 4.45
CA ILE A 166 6.75 -10.48 5.61
C ILE A 166 8.05 -11.29 5.68
N GLU A 167 9.18 -10.59 5.74
CA GLU A 167 10.47 -11.24 5.92
C GLU A 167 10.52 -11.97 7.26
N ASN A 168 11.12 -13.16 7.26
CA ASN A 168 11.21 -14.00 8.46
C ASN A 168 9.84 -14.29 9.10
N PHE A 169 8.87 -14.66 8.27
CA PHE A 169 7.46 -14.83 8.64
C PHE A 169 7.25 -15.84 9.78
N GLU A 170 8.05 -16.90 9.85
CA GLU A 170 7.93 -17.88 10.93
C GLU A 170 8.26 -17.28 12.31
N ASN A 171 9.26 -16.40 12.38
CA ASN A 171 9.57 -15.68 13.62
C ASN A 171 8.45 -14.66 13.95
N PHE A 172 7.93 -13.96 12.95
CA PHE A 172 6.78 -13.08 13.14
C PHE A 172 5.57 -13.82 13.70
N LYS A 173 5.23 -15.00 13.13
CA LYS A 173 4.15 -15.86 13.63
C LYS A 173 4.36 -16.32 15.08
N LYS A 174 5.59 -16.71 15.44
CA LYS A 174 5.90 -17.12 16.82
C LYS A 174 5.58 -16.02 17.83
N ILE A 175 5.95 -14.77 17.50
CA ILE A 175 5.71 -13.64 18.42
C ILE A 175 4.22 -13.29 18.53
N ILE A 176 3.44 -13.44 17.45
CA ILE A 176 1.99 -13.19 17.49
C ILE A 176 1.25 -14.25 18.32
N ARG A 177 1.77 -15.47 18.35
CA ARG A 177 1.12 -16.61 19.03
C ARG A 177 1.56 -16.79 20.49
N SER A 178 2.61 -16.07 20.93
CA SER A 178 3.10 -16.04 22.30
C SER A 178 2.31 -15.07 23.18
#